data_95540039db3a5cd8703370232cecdaeb
#
_entry.id   95540039db3a5cd8703370232cecdaeb
#
_cell.length_a   1.000
_cell.length_b   1.000
_cell.length_c   1.000
_cell.angle_alpha   90.00
_cell.angle_beta   90.00
_cell.angle_gamma   90.00
#
_symmetry.space_group_name_H-M   'P 1'
#
loop_
_entity.id
_entity.type
_entity.pdbx_description
1 polymer ?
#
loop_
_entity_poly.entity_id
_entity_poly.type
_entity_poly.pdbx_seq_one_letter_code
_entity_poly.pdbx_strand_id
1 'polypeptide(L)'
;MKFLISIPVAMMLLFQIGLLIYFINQIYYMIHSRRVGFVSSYLGWIGQSLDKCINENIKNVSELNFVELGSGWGGISRYISKKIDFKEVIALELNWSNSLIAKFFGRVQGGNVKYLQGDIFKYKPPSKSIFYCYLFPSILEIMQRENYFQNCYVISLTFEFKNKEPIATYPVKGFQKILRLYHFD
;
A
#
# COMPACT_ATOMS: atom_id res chain seq x y z
N MET A 1 47.42 -12.13 17.83
CA MET A 1 46.58 -12.92 16.91
C MET A 1 45.54 -11.98 16.28
N LYS A 2 45.74 -11.58 15.02
CA LYS A 2 44.76 -10.71 14.34
C LYS A 2 43.66 -11.62 13.80
N PHE A 3 42.44 -11.53 14.37
CA PHE A 3 41.26 -12.17 13.80
C PHE A 3 40.87 -11.41 12.53
N LEU A 4 41.38 -11.89 11.40
CA LEU A 4 40.89 -11.49 10.08
C LEU A 4 39.53 -12.20 9.86
N ILE A 5 38.43 -11.46 10.14
CA ILE A 5 37.09 -11.92 9.76
C ILE A 5 37.08 -12.03 8.23
N SER A 6 36.76 -13.20 7.71
CA SER A 6 36.66 -13.37 6.25
C SER A 6 35.55 -12.52 5.67
N ILE A 7 35.71 -11.98 4.46
CA ILE A 7 34.71 -11.10 3.80
C ILE A 7 33.28 -11.69 3.83
N PRO A 8 33.06 -12.99 3.55
CA PRO A 8 31.75 -13.61 3.65
C PRO A 8 31.12 -13.53 5.05
N VAL A 9 31.93 -13.74 6.09
CA VAL A 9 31.45 -13.65 7.50
C VAL A 9 31.08 -12.21 7.86
N ALA A 10 31.90 -11.24 7.44
CA ALA A 10 31.57 -9.82 7.64
C ALA A 10 30.28 -9.43 6.92
N MET A 11 30.07 -9.87 5.70
CA MET A 11 28.84 -9.64 4.94
C MET A 11 27.62 -10.27 5.61
N MET A 12 27.76 -11.50 6.12
CA MET A 12 26.68 -12.18 6.85
C MET A 12 26.31 -11.44 8.14
N LEU A 13 27.26 -10.96 8.90
CA LEU A 13 27.03 -10.16 10.11
C LEU A 13 26.35 -8.84 9.78
N LEU A 14 26.77 -8.12 8.75
CA LEU A 14 26.14 -6.89 8.31
C LEU A 14 24.69 -7.13 7.87
N PHE A 15 24.41 -8.23 7.18
CA PHE A 15 23.05 -8.60 6.80
C PHE A 15 22.17 -8.90 8.02
N GLN A 16 22.67 -9.63 9.01
CA GLN A 16 21.95 -9.93 10.26
C GLN A 16 21.66 -8.65 11.06
N ILE A 17 22.64 -7.75 11.15
CA ILE A 17 22.45 -6.43 11.81
C ILE A 17 21.38 -5.63 11.08
N GLY A 18 21.41 -5.61 9.75
CA GLY A 18 20.38 -4.95 8.93
C GLY A 18 18.98 -5.50 9.17
N LEU A 19 18.84 -6.83 9.24
CA LEU A 19 17.57 -7.49 9.58
C LEU A 19 17.10 -7.11 10.99
N LEU A 20 18.00 -7.12 11.96
CA LEU A 20 17.66 -6.75 13.34
C LEU A 20 17.15 -5.31 13.42
N ILE A 21 17.85 -4.37 12.79
CA ILE A 21 17.43 -2.96 12.72
C ILE A 21 16.05 -2.85 12.05
N TYR A 22 15.82 -3.57 10.96
CA TYR A 22 14.52 -3.61 10.28
C TYR A 22 13.41 -4.10 11.21
N PHE A 23 13.60 -5.21 11.93
CA PHE A 23 12.59 -5.74 12.86
C PHE A 23 12.33 -4.80 14.03
N ILE A 24 13.36 -4.20 14.63
CA ILE A 24 13.22 -3.20 15.69
C ILE A 24 12.38 -2.02 15.17
N ASN A 25 12.63 -1.57 13.96
CA ASN A 25 11.87 -0.50 13.34
C ASN A 25 10.40 -0.88 13.13
N GLN A 26 10.09 -2.11 12.68
CA GLN A 26 8.71 -2.58 12.57
C GLN A 26 7.99 -2.57 13.92
N ILE A 27 8.64 -3.08 14.98
CA ILE A 27 8.10 -3.09 16.35
C ILE A 27 7.87 -1.66 16.85
N TYR A 28 8.82 -0.75 16.62
CA TYR A 28 8.69 0.67 16.98
C TYR A 28 7.42 1.28 16.37
N TYR A 29 7.21 1.13 15.07
CA TYR A 29 6.02 1.66 14.40
C TYR A 29 4.73 0.98 14.87
N MET A 30 4.75 -0.31 15.15
CA MET A 30 3.60 -1.04 15.69
C MET A 30 3.16 -0.48 17.05
N ILE A 31 4.10 -0.17 17.93
CA ILE A 31 3.82 0.33 19.29
C ILE A 31 3.45 1.82 19.25
N HIS A 32 4.26 2.66 18.60
CA HIS A 32 4.12 4.12 18.68
C HIS A 32 3.03 4.69 17.79
N SER A 33 2.77 4.09 16.63
CA SER A 33 1.69 4.56 15.78
C SER A 33 0.30 4.15 16.29
N ARG A 34 0.21 3.22 17.27
CA ARG A 34 -1.03 2.53 17.67
C ARG A 34 -1.82 2.03 16.45
N ARG A 35 -1.18 1.94 15.32
CA ARG A 35 -1.69 1.64 14.00
C ARG A 35 -0.85 0.51 13.48
N VAL A 36 -1.46 -0.39 12.97
CA VAL A 36 -1.11 -1.68 12.43
C VAL A 36 0.33 -1.91 11.99
N GLY A 37 0.83 -3.09 12.33
CA GLY A 37 1.99 -3.70 11.71
C GLY A 37 1.79 -3.96 10.21
N PHE A 38 2.89 -4.14 9.50
CA PHE A 38 2.92 -4.47 8.10
C PHE A 38 2.14 -5.77 7.82
N VAL A 39 1.09 -5.67 6.98
CA VAL A 39 0.35 -6.82 6.47
C VAL A 39 0.60 -6.90 4.97
N SER A 40 1.35 -7.90 4.56
CA SER A 40 1.68 -8.10 3.14
C SER A 40 0.45 -8.54 2.35
N SER A 41 0.20 -7.87 1.24
CA SER A 41 -0.75 -8.31 0.22
C SER A 41 0.00 -9.14 -0.82
N TYR A 42 -0.41 -10.41 -1.00
CA TYR A 42 0.18 -11.23 -2.05
C TYR A 42 -0.35 -10.80 -3.43
N LEU A 43 0.47 -10.08 -4.16
CA LEU A 43 0.13 -9.43 -5.43
C LEU A 43 -0.47 -10.38 -6.48
N GLY A 44 0.05 -11.61 -6.57
CA GLY A 44 -0.41 -12.58 -7.56
C GLY A 44 -1.88 -12.94 -7.46
N TRP A 45 -2.49 -12.80 -6.27
CA TRP A 45 -3.91 -13.09 -6.05
C TRP A 45 -4.81 -11.86 -6.16
N ILE A 46 -4.26 -10.69 -5.87
CA ILE A 46 -5.03 -9.43 -5.84
C ILE A 46 -5.09 -8.79 -7.21
N GLY A 47 -4.00 -8.89 -7.98
CA GLY A 47 -3.83 -8.15 -9.24
C GLY A 47 -4.98 -8.35 -10.21
N GLN A 48 -5.40 -9.60 -10.47
CA GLN A 48 -6.51 -9.89 -11.40
C GLN A 48 -7.85 -9.30 -10.94
N SER A 49 -8.16 -9.43 -9.63
CA SER A 49 -9.39 -8.87 -9.07
C SER A 49 -9.38 -7.35 -9.08
N LEU A 50 -8.21 -6.74 -8.87
CA LEU A 50 -8.02 -5.30 -8.90
C LEU A 50 -8.18 -4.75 -10.32
N ASP A 51 -7.55 -5.38 -11.32
CA ASP A 51 -7.70 -5.03 -12.74
C ASP A 51 -9.17 -5.09 -13.16
N LYS A 52 -9.85 -6.20 -12.81
CA LYS A 52 -11.26 -6.38 -13.12
C LYS A 52 -12.12 -5.30 -12.46
N CYS A 53 -11.91 -5.05 -11.17
CA CYS A 53 -12.62 -4.02 -10.40
C CYS A 53 -12.50 -2.64 -11.05
N ILE A 54 -11.30 -2.24 -11.44
CA ILE A 54 -11.06 -0.92 -12.04
C ILE A 54 -11.67 -0.86 -13.44
N ASN A 55 -11.38 -1.82 -14.31
CA ASN A 55 -11.78 -1.77 -15.72
C ASN A 55 -13.32 -1.88 -15.90
N GLU A 56 -14.01 -2.59 -15.04
CA GLU A 56 -15.48 -2.75 -15.15
C GLU A 56 -16.26 -1.56 -14.57
N ASN A 57 -15.69 -0.82 -13.60
CA ASN A 57 -16.48 0.16 -12.85
C ASN A 57 -16.02 1.61 -13.04
N ILE A 58 -14.77 1.84 -13.47
CA ILE A 58 -14.18 3.17 -13.47
C ILE A 58 -13.81 3.57 -14.88
N LYS A 59 -14.38 4.69 -15.33
CA LYS A 59 -14.11 5.26 -16.65
C LYS A 59 -13.02 6.33 -16.56
N ASN A 60 -12.37 6.59 -17.70
CA ASN A 60 -11.38 7.66 -17.85
C ASN A 60 -10.25 7.61 -16.82
N VAL A 61 -9.75 6.40 -16.55
CA VAL A 61 -8.71 6.16 -15.53
C VAL A 61 -7.44 6.97 -15.78
N SER A 62 -7.13 7.33 -17.04
CA SER A 62 -5.98 8.16 -17.41
C SER A 62 -6.06 9.61 -16.89
N GLU A 63 -7.24 10.06 -16.50
CA GLU A 63 -7.42 11.37 -15.86
C GLU A 63 -7.31 11.30 -14.32
N LEU A 64 -7.29 10.10 -13.77
CA LEU A 64 -7.34 9.85 -12.33
C LEU A 64 -5.97 9.54 -11.77
N ASN A 65 -5.76 9.88 -10.50
CA ASN A 65 -4.60 9.46 -9.74
C ASN A 65 -4.94 8.17 -8.98
N PHE A 66 -4.00 7.22 -8.93
CA PHE A 66 -4.11 6.05 -8.08
C PHE A 66 -3.27 6.26 -6.83
N VAL A 67 -3.88 6.14 -5.66
CA VAL A 67 -3.21 6.37 -4.36
C VAL A 67 -3.32 5.13 -3.50
N GLU A 68 -2.21 4.44 -3.26
CA GLU A 68 -2.12 3.33 -2.32
C GLU A 68 -1.80 3.86 -0.92
N LEU A 69 -2.74 3.67 0.03
CA LEU A 69 -2.61 4.08 1.42
C LEU A 69 -2.05 2.94 2.26
N GLY A 70 -0.89 3.14 2.87
CA GLY A 70 -0.15 2.09 3.59
C GLY A 70 0.49 1.10 2.62
N SER A 71 1.27 1.61 1.69
CA SER A 71 1.77 0.83 0.54
C SER A 71 2.79 -0.25 0.90
N GLY A 72 3.32 -0.26 2.13
CA GLY A 72 4.35 -1.19 2.53
C GLY A 72 5.55 -1.14 1.57
N TRP A 73 5.83 -2.26 0.89
CA TRP A 73 6.90 -2.34 -0.11
C TRP A 73 6.45 -1.93 -1.52
N GLY A 74 5.26 -1.36 -1.67
CA GLY A 74 4.75 -0.78 -2.90
C GLY A 74 4.46 -1.79 -4.02
N GLY A 75 4.10 -3.03 -3.69
CA GLY A 75 3.85 -4.07 -4.67
C GLY A 75 2.65 -3.79 -5.57
N ILE A 76 1.54 -3.35 -4.98
CA ILE A 76 0.30 -3.02 -5.69
C ILE A 76 0.53 -1.81 -6.60
N SER A 77 1.13 -0.73 -6.08
CA SER A 77 1.42 0.46 -6.88
C SER A 77 2.30 0.15 -8.09
N ARG A 78 3.36 -0.68 -7.92
CA ARG A 78 4.20 -1.11 -9.06
C ARG A 78 3.43 -1.94 -10.08
N TYR A 79 2.56 -2.82 -9.63
CA TYR A 79 1.73 -3.62 -10.51
C TYR A 79 0.79 -2.73 -11.33
N ILE A 80 0.04 -1.86 -10.66
CA ILE A 80 -0.93 -0.96 -11.27
C ILE A 80 -0.26 -0.03 -12.27
N SER A 81 0.87 0.59 -11.92
CA SER A 81 1.58 1.52 -12.81
C SER A 81 2.09 0.89 -14.12
N LYS A 82 2.13 -0.44 -14.20
CA LYS A 82 2.51 -1.18 -15.41
C LYS A 82 1.33 -1.69 -16.21
N LYS A 83 0.15 -1.74 -15.61
CA LYS A 83 -1.04 -2.37 -16.19
C LYS A 83 -2.08 -1.37 -16.63
N ILE A 84 -2.20 -0.26 -15.92
CA ILE A 84 -3.25 0.74 -16.13
C ILE A 84 -2.59 2.10 -16.24
N ASP A 85 -2.96 2.84 -17.27
CA ASP A 85 -2.44 4.18 -17.54
C ASP A 85 -3.17 5.23 -16.70
N PHE A 86 -2.74 5.37 -15.45
CA PHE A 86 -3.18 6.43 -14.55
C PHE A 86 -2.39 7.71 -14.78
N LYS A 87 -3.00 8.86 -14.49
CA LYS A 87 -2.33 10.15 -14.53
C LYS A 87 -1.09 10.17 -13.63
N GLU A 88 -1.20 9.67 -12.43
CA GLU A 88 -0.11 9.48 -11.48
C GLU A 88 -0.42 8.26 -10.58
N VAL A 89 0.60 7.48 -10.23
CA VAL A 89 0.49 6.40 -9.23
C VAL A 89 1.32 6.77 -8.03
N ILE A 90 0.68 6.88 -6.87
CA ILE A 90 1.28 7.34 -5.61
C ILE A 90 1.22 6.21 -4.59
N ALA A 91 2.35 5.88 -4.00
CA ALA A 91 2.49 4.92 -2.92
C ALA A 91 2.86 5.65 -1.63
N LEU A 92 1.92 5.72 -0.68
CA LEU A 92 2.13 6.41 0.59
C LEU A 92 2.36 5.40 1.72
N GLU A 93 3.46 5.53 2.43
CA GLU A 93 3.85 4.63 3.52
C GLU A 93 4.39 5.42 4.72
N LEU A 94 3.90 5.08 5.93
CA LEU A 94 4.30 5.73 7.17
C LEU A 94 5.72 5.32 7.58
N ASN A 95 6.02 4.02 7.47
CA ASN A 95 7.28 3.45 7.93
C ASN A 95 8.39 3.77 6.92
N TRP A 96 9.41 4.51 7.36
CA TRP A 96 10.51 4.92 6.50
C TRP A 96 11.28 3.75 5.89
N SER A 97 11.47 2.64 6.63
CA SER A 97 12.21 1.49 6.12
C SER A 97 11.43 0.76 5.02
N ASN A 98 10.10 0.63 5.17
CA ASN A 98 9.25 0.09 4.11
C ASN A 98 9.26 1.00 2.88
N SER A 99 9.17 2.33 3.08
CA SER A 99 9.25 3.31 1.99
C SER A 99 10.59 3.23 1.24
N LEU A 100 11.70 3.03 1.96
CA LEU A 100 13.02 2.85 1.34
C LEU A 100 13.09 1.56 0.51
N ILE A 101 12.59 0.46 1.04
CA ILE A 101 12.49 -0.82 0.34
C ILE A 101 11.60 -0.68 -0.92
N ALA A 102 10.46 0.01 -0.79
CA ALA A 102 9.57 0.26 -1.93
C ALA A 102 10.27 1.03 -3.05
N LYS A 103 11.03 2.08 -2.72
CA LYS A 103 11.85 2.86 -3.68
C LYS A 103 12.92 2.00 -4.35
N PHE A 104 13.59 1.14 -3.57
CA PHE A 104 14.59 0.22 -4.12
C PHE A 104 13.97 -0.74 -5.13
N PHE A 105 12.87 -1.42 -4.76
CA PHE A 105 12.17 -2.30 -5.69
C PHE A 105 11.58 -1.55 -6.90
N GLY A 106 11.16 -0.31 -6.72
CA GLY A 106 10.71 0.54 -7.83
C GLY A 106 11.80 0.77 -8.87
N ARG A 107 13.05 1.00 -8.41
CA ARG A 107 14.20 1.17 -9.31
C ARG A 107 14.57 -0.12 -10.04
N VAL A 108 14.52 -1.26 -9.34
CA VAL A 108 14.94 -2.56 -9.90
C VAL A 108 13.87 -3.16 -10.81
N GLN A 109 12.61 -3.10 -10.40
CA GLN A 109 11.50 -3.74 -11.11
C GLN A 109 10.81 -2.82 -12.10
N GLY A 110 11.09 -1.51 -12.05
CA GLY A 110 10.45 -0.51 -12.89
C GLY A 110 9.00 -0.20 -12.46
N GLY A 111 8.35 0.67 -13.23
CA GLY A 111 7.03 1.25 -12.97
C GLY A 111 7.14 2.72 -12.60
N ASN A 112 6.21 3.53 -13.11
CA ASN A 112 6.16 4.96 -12.82
C ASN A 112 5.36 5.21 -11.54
N VAL A 113 6.02 5.09 -10.37
CA VAL A 113 5.39 5.25 -9.06
C VAL A 113 6.11 6.31 -8.25
N LYS A 114 5.34 7.23 -7.70
CA LYS A 114 5.80 8.24 -6.74
C LYS A 114 5.70 7.69 -5.32
N TYR A 115 6.84 7.31 -4.76
CA TYR A 115 6.91 6.80 -3.39
C TYR A 115 7.05 7.94 -2.39
N LEU A 116 6.07 8.09 -1.51
CA LEU A 116 6.02 9.09 -0.46
C LEU A 116 6.11 8.44 0.92
N GLN A 117 6.95 9.00 1.78
CA GLN A 117 6.92 8.67 3.20
C GLN A 117 6.02 9.69 3.90
N GLY A 118 5.02 9.21 4.64
CA GLY A 118 4.14 10.12 5.35
C GLY A 118 2.98 9.44 6.06
N ASP A 119 2.34 10.21 6.93
CA ASP A 119 1.13 9.80 7.64
C ASP A 119 -0.09 10.04 6.74
N ILE A 120 -0.91 9.01 6.53
CA ILE A 120 -2.13 9.07 5.74
C ILE A 120 -3.09 10.17 6.21
N PHE A 121 -3.15 10.44 7.51
CA PHE A 121 -4.03 11.49 8.06
C PHE A 121 -3.52 12.92 7.84
N LYS A 122 -2.25 13.07 7.48
CA LYS A 122 -1.65 14.37 7.15
C LYS A 122 -1.48 14.58 5.65
N TYR A 123 -1.65 13.51 4.88
CA TYR A 123 -1.52 13.56 3.44
C TYR A 123 -2.77 14.17 2.81
N LYS A 124 -2.57 15.13 1.93
CA LYS A 124 -3.63 15.71 1.10
C LYS A 124 -3.54 15.10 -0.30
N PRO A 125 -4.45 14.19 -0.64
CA PRO A 125 -4.43 13.56 -1.95
C PRO A 125 -4.76 14.56 -3.05
N PRO A 126 -4.26 14.33 -4.28
CA PRO A 126 -4.68 15.11 -5.42
C PRO A 126 -6.19 14.91 -5.69
N SER A 127 -6.82 15.91 -6.31
CA SER A 127 -8.19 15.79 -6.78
C SER A 127 -8.32 14.65 -7.82
N LYS A 128 -9.52 14.10 -7.96
CA LYS A 128 -9.79 13.00 -8.89
C LYS A 128 -8.88 11.78 -8.61
N SER A 129 -8.98 11.23 -7.41
CA SER A 129 -8.19 10.07 -7.00
C SER A 129 -9.05 8.81 -6.85
N ILE A 130 -8.42 7.68 -7.12
CA ILE A 130 -8.85 6.35 -6.71
C ILE A 130 -7.92 5.93 -5.57
N PHE A 131 -8.49 5.55 -4.44
CA PHE A 131 -7.73 5.04 -3.32
C PHE A 131 -7.76 3.52 -3.29
N TYR A 132 -6.62 2.91 -3.02
CA TYR A 132 -6.53 1.51 -2.64
C TYR A 132 -6.00 1.43 -1.21
N CYS A 133 -6.64 0.61 -0.38
CA CYS A 133 -6.23 0.42 0.99
C CYS A 133 -6.45 -1.01 1.49
N TYR A 134 -5.51 -1.45 2.33
CA TYR A 134 -5.65 -2.64 3.17
C TYR A 134 -5.40 -2.21 4.61
N LEU A 135 -6.35 -1.46 5.15
CA LEU A 135 -6.27 -0.81 6.44
C LEU A 135 -7.29 -1.41 7.41
N PHE A 136 -6.96 -1.47 8.69
CA PHE A 136 -7.86 -2.00 9.71
C PHE A 136 -9.15 -1.17 9.86
N PRO A 137 -10.25 -1.80 10.34
CA PRO A 137 -11.53 -1.13 10.52
C PRO A 137 -11.46 0.16 11.33
N SER A 138 -10.66 0.18 12.40
CA SER A 138 -10.48 1.38 13.23
C SER A 138 -9.90 2.58 12.47
N ILE A 139 -9.02 2.33 11.49
CA ILE A 139 -8.45 3.39 10.65
C ILE A 139 -9.50 3.85 9.64
N LEU A 140 -10.21 2.91 8.99
CA LEU A 140 -11.27 3.23 8.04
C LEU A 140 -12.40 4.04 8.71
N GLU A 141 -12.79 3.70 9.95
CA GLU A 141 -13.76 4.46 10.73
C GLU A 141 -13.30 5.92 11.01
N ILE A 142 -12.03 6.11 11.36
CA ILE A 142 -11.47 7.46 11.56
C ILE A 142 -11.50 8.23 10.25
N MET A 143 -11.03 7.63 9.15
CA MET A 143 -11.01 8.28 7.83
C MET A 143 -12.41 8.65 7.36
N GLN A 144 -13.39 7.79 7.61
CA GLN A 144 -14.78 8.06 7.28
C GLN A 144 -15.36 9.20 8.13
N ARG A 145 -15.12 9.19 9.43
CA ARG A 145 -15.58 10.24 10.36
C ARG A 145 -14.99 11.61 10.05
N GLU A 146 -13.72 11.64 9.61
CA GLU A 146 -13.01 12.87 9.28
C GLU A 146 -13.24 13.31 7.82
N ASN A 147 -14.18 12.68 7.11
CA ASN A 147 -14.47 12.95 5.69
C ASN A 147 -13.21 12.99 4.82
N TYR A 148 -12.31 12.02 5.04
CA TYR A 148 -11.06 11.93 4.30
C TYR A 148 -11.29 11.67 2.80
N PHE A 149 -12.31 10.89 2.49
CA PHE A 149 -12.69 10.53 1.14
C PHE A 149 -13.83 11.44 0.67
N GLN A 150 -13.62 12.18 -0.41
CA GLN A 150 -14.61 13.07 -1.02
C GLN A 150 -14.49 13.00 -2.54
N ASN A 151 -15.62 12.88 -3.24
CA ASN A 151 -15.70 12.78 -4.69
C ASN A 151 -14.67 11.79 -5.28
N CYS A 152 -14.61 10.58 -4.72
CA CYS A 152 -13.58 9.62 -5.09
C CYS A 152 -14.05 8.16 -5.01
N TYR A 153 -13.33 7.29 -5.70
CA TYR A 153 -13.46 5.86 -5.56
C TYR A 153 -12.48 5.35 -4.49
N VAL A 154 -12.94 4.38 -3.68
CA VAL A 154 -12.10 3.70 -2.69
C VAL A 154 -12.22 2.20 -2.88
N ILE A 155 -11.10 1.55 -3.09
CA ILE A 155 -10.97 0.10 -3.20
C ILE A 155 -10.37 -0.41 -1.89
N SER A 156 -11.17 -1.09 -1.07
CA SER A 156 -10.74 -1.67 0.20
C SER A 156 -10.56 -3.18 0.06
N LEU A 157 -9.40 -3.68 0.48
CA LEU A 157 -9.16 -5.12 0.57
C LEU A 157 -9.57 -5.62 1.94
N THR A 158 -10.44 -6.64 1.99
CA THR A 158 -10.89 -7.38 3.17
C THR A 158 -11.84 -6.60 4.07
N PHE A 159 -11.48 -5.40 4.50
CA PHE A 159 -12.24 -4.64 5.51
C PHE A 159 -13.29 -3.74 4.87
N GLU A 160 -14.39 -3.55 5.61
CA GLU A 160 -15.56 -2.79 5.17
C GLU A 160 -15.61 -1.41 5.81
N PHE A 161 -16.20 -0.46 5.10
CA PHE A 161 -16.61 0.80 5.68
C PHE A 161 -17.91 0.62 6.45
N LYS A 162 -18.01 1.20 7.63
CA LYS A 162 -19.19 1.12 8.46
C LYS A 162 -20.33 1.94 7.84
N ASN A 163 -21.52 1.35 7.78
CA ASN A 163 -22.72 2.00 7.24
C ASN A 163 -22.59 2.51 5.79
N LYS A 164 -21.74 1.87 4.98
CA LYS A 164 -21.62 2.19 3.57
C LYS A 164 -21.52 0.90 2.74
N GLU A 165 -22.47 0.71 1.86
CA GLU A 165 -22.48 -0.44 0.97
C GLU A 165 -21.48 -0.27 -0.18
N PRO A 166 -20.75 -1.31 -0.55
CA PRO A 166 -19.89 -1.29 -1.72
C PRO A 166 -20.74 -1.29 -3.01
N ILE A 167 -20.31 -0.54 -4.01
CA ILE A 167 -20.94 -0.54 -5.34
C ILE A 167 -20.60 -1.80 -6.16
N ALA A 168 -19.47 -2.45 -5.84
CA ALA A 168 -19.07 -3.73 -6.44
C ALA A 168 -18.15 -4.51 -5.49
N THR A 169 -18.17 -5.85 -5.61
CA THR A 169 -17.33 -6.75 -4.83
C THR A 169 -16.67 -7.79 -5.72
N TYR A 170 -15.41 -8.11 -5.45
CA TYR A 170 -14.63 -9.08 -6.21
C TYR A 170 -13.91 -10.05 -5.26
N PRO A 171 -14.10 -11.37 -5.43
CA PRO A 171 -13.38 -12.36 -4.65
C PRO A 171 -11.89 -12.35 -5.05
N VAL A 172 -11.02 -12.50 -4.07
CA VAL A 172 -9.59 -12.65 -4.27
C VAL A 172 -9.20 -14.10 -4.01
N LYS A 173 -8.55 -14.76 -4.99
CA LYS A 173 -8.08 -16.14 -4.83
C LYS A 173 -7.20 -16.31 -3.59
N GLY A 174 -7.34 -17.44 -2.91
CA GLY A 174 -6.36 -17.98 -1.96
C GLY A 174 -6.61 -17.69 -0.47
N PHE A 175 -7.36 -16.67 -0.06
CA PHE A 175 -7.56 -16.34 1.36
C PHE A 175 -8.93 -15.72 1.64
N GLN A 176 -10.02 -16.20 1.22
CA GLN A 176 -11.36 -15.64 1.53
C GLN A 176 -11.39 -14.08 1.64
N LYS A 177 -10.46 -13.41 0.93
CA LYS A 177 -10.38 -11.96 0.89
C LYS A 177 -11.34 -11.46 -0.19
N ILE A 178 -11.95 -10.32 0.10
CA ILE A 178 -12.87 -9.65 -0.81
C ILE A 178 -12.33 -8.25 -1.07
N LEU A 179 -12.27 -7.88 -2.34
CA LEU A 179 -12.02 -6.52 -2.77
C LEU A 179 -13.36 -5.82 -2.90
N ARG A 180 -13.52 -4.67 -2.29
CA ARG A 180 -14.74 -3.88 -2.27
C ARG A 180 -14.51 -2.51 -2.86
N LEU A 181 -15.33 -2.12 -3.79
CA LEU A 181 -15.31 -0.79 -4.38
C LEU A 181 -16.41 0.06 -3.78
N TYR A 182 -16.06 1.24 -3.35
CA TYR A 182 -16.96 2.27 -2.83
C TYR A 182 -16.83 3.55 -3.66
N HIS A 183 -17.91 4.35 -3.69
CA HIS A 183 -17.89 5.71 -4.15
C HIS A 183 -18.25 6.64 -3.00
N PHE A 184 -17.46 7.65 -2.75
CA PHE A 184 -17.70 8.72 -1.79
C PHE A 184 -18.02 10.01 -2.56
N ASP A 185 -19.16 10.61 -2.25
CA ASP A 185 -19.62 11.89 -2.80
C ASP A 185 -18.93 13.05 -2.09
#